data_fbfb8f3350c91502c16cef418d6e7ddb
#
_entry.id   fbfb8f3350c91502c16cef418d6e7ddb
#
_cell.length_a   1.000
_cell.length_b   1.000
_cell.length_c   1.000
_cell.angle_alpha   90.00
_cell.angle_beta   90.00
_cell.angle_gamma   90.00
#
_symmetry.space_group_name_H-M   'P 1'
#
loop_
_entity.id
_entity.type
_entity.pdbx_description
1 polymer ?
#
loop_
_entity_poly.entity_id
_entity_poly.type
_entity_poly.pdbx_seq_one_letter_code
_entity_poly.pdbx_strand_id
1 'polypeptide(L)'
;MAIRSAAKIVFAATLIVTSCLSVAENARAATEDDPLLLMGILDQLELRDAAGDSNLSWDGQGWFGKDLRKLWFKTEGERAGGSTTEAELQFLYSKAIAKYWELQIGVRHDFKPSPSRSWAAIGIQGLAPYFFETDIALFIGESGRTALRLESEYELLLTQRLILTPDIEVNFYGQDDTDLGLGSGLSDFEVGLRLRYEIRREFAPYIGVNWTKLFGNTADFARFAGEDTSEAQLVIGLRAWF
;
A
#
# COMPACT_ATOMS: atom_id res chain seq x y z
N MET A 1 20.63 -21.40 -5.19
CA MET A 1 19.67 -21.57 -4.08
C MET A 1 18.45 -20.64 -4.25
N ALA A 2 18.57 -19.53 -4.94
CA ALA A 2 17.51 -18.53 -5.21
C ALA A 2 16.29 -19.04 -6.02
N ILE A 3 16.50 -19.92 -7.00
CA ILE A 3 15.41 -20.40 -7.89
C ILE A 3 14.31 -21.21 -7.15
N ARG A 4 14.67 -21.91 -6.06
CA ARG A 4 13.70 -22.69 -5.26
C ARG A 4 12.83 -21.79 -4.35
N SER A 5 13.27 -20.59 -4.02
CA SER A 5 12.52 -19.65 -3.18
C SER A 5 11.47 -18.91 -4.02
N ALA A 6 11.83 -18.47 -5.21
CA ALA A 6 10.90 -17.81 -6.14
C ALA A 6 9.73 -18.72 -6.53
N ALA A 7 9.98 -20.02 -6.76
CA ALA A 7 8.92 -20.99 -7.08
C ALA A 7 7.90 -21.16 -5.94
N LYS A 8 8.29 -21.03 -4.68
CA LYS A 8 7.37 -21.12 -3.54
C LYS A 8 6.50 -19.87 -3.37
N ILE A 9 7.03 -18.70 -3.72
CA ILE A 9 6.29 -17.43 -3.66
C ILE A 9 5.24 -17.38 -4.78
N VAL A 10 5.61 -17.78 -5.99
CA VAL A 10 4.68 -17.90 -7.12
C VAL A 10 3.57 -18.91 -6.81
N PHE A 11 3.88 -20.04 -6.14
CA PHE A 11 2.88 -21.04 -5.77
C PHE A 11 1.92 -20.54 -4.68
N ALA A 12 2.39 -19.75 -3.72
CA ALA A 12 1.55 -19.15 -2.68
C ALA A 12 0.62 -18.06 -3.26
N ALA A 13 1.13 -17.20 -4.14
CA ALA A 13 0.33 -16.21 -4.85
C ALA A 13 -0.73 -16.86 -5.75
N THR A 14 -0.37 -17.95 -6.44
CA THR A 14 -1.30 -18.72 -7.28
C THR A 14 -2.41 -19.39 -6.45
N LEU A 15 -2.11 -19.85 -5.21
CA LEU A 15 -3.10 -20.48 -4.35
C LEU A 15 -4.14 -19.45 -3.81
N ILE A 16 -3.71 -18.24 -3.50
CA ILE A 16 -4.60 -17.15 -3.06
C ILE A 16 -5.52 -16.72 -4.21
N VAL A 17 -4.98 -16.55 -5.41
CA VAL A 17 -5.76 -16.20 -6.60
C VAL A 17 -6.77 -17.30 -6.97
N THR A 18 -6.40 -18.58 -6.83
CA THR A 18 -7.28 -19.70 -7.18
C THR A 18 -8.42 -19.87 -6.17
N SER A 19 -8.22 -19.54 -4.88
CA SER A 19 -9.28 -19.60 -3.87
C SER A 19 -10.30 -18.47 -3.99
N CYS A 20 -9.90 -17.30 -4.52
CA CYS A 20 -10.82 -16.19 -4.76
C CYS A 20 -11.70 -16.39 -6.01
N LEU A 21 -11.19 -17.08 -7.03
CA LEU A 21 -11.95 -17.38 -8.26
C LEU A 21 -13.15 -18.32 -8.06
N SER A 22 -13.16 -19.12 -7.00
CA SER A 22 -14.27 -20.07 -6.71
C SER A 22 -15.48 -19.41 -6.03
N VAL A 23 -15.39 -18.17 -5.57
CA VAL A 23 -16.51 -17.44 -4.92
C VAL A 23 -17.37 -16.69 -5.92
N ALA A 24 -16.90 -16.48 -7.15
CA ALA A 24 -17.58 -15.66 -8.14
C ALA A 24 -18.77 -16.36 -8.85
N GLU A 25 -18.97 -17.67 -8.69
CA GLU A 25 -20.01 -18.42 -9.45
C GLU A 25 -21.45 -18.30 -8.92
N ASN A 26 -21.70 -17.59 -7.82
CA ASN A 26 -23.05 -17.44 -7.26
C ASN A 26 -23.60 -16.02 -7.22
N ALA A 27 -23.05 -15.08 -7.96
CA ALA A 27 -23.67 -13.77 -8.13
C ALA A 27 -24.93 -13.90 -9.00
N ARG A 28 -26.03 -14.36 -8.40
CA ARG A 28 -27.36 -14.17 -8.98
C ARG A 28 -27.64 -12.68 -8.91
N ALA A 29 -27.85 -12.07 -10.07
CA ALA A 29 -28.39 -10.74 -10.20
C ALA A 29 -29.77 -10.71 -9.52
N ALA A 30 -29.82 -10.44 -8.23
CA ALA A 30 -31.00 -10.01 -7.53
C ALA A 30 -31.19 -8.54 -7.89
N THR A 31 -32.38 -8.16 -8.27
CA THR A 31 -32.82 -6.77 -8.47
C THR A 31 -32.93 -6.06 -7.12
N GLU A 32 -31.84 -5.95 -6.38
CA GLU A 32 -31.72 -5.08 -5.21
C GLU A 32 -31.01 -3.81 -5.63
N ASP A 33 -31.57 -2.67 -5.32
CA ASP A 33 -30.98 -1.35 -5.63
C ASP A 33 -29.62 -1.09 -4.95
N ASP A 34 -29.13 -2.02 -4.10
CA ASP A 34 -27.89 -1.89 -3.34
C ASP A 34 -27.27 -3.29 -3.05
N PRO A 35 -26.66 -3.96 -4.07
CA PRO A 35 -26.10 -5.29 -3.93
C PRO A 35 -24.85 -5.31 -3.04
N LEU A 36 -24.56 -6.47 -2.44
CA LEU A 36 -23.29 -6.73 -1.79
C LEU A 36 -22.22 -6.96 -2.86
N LEU A 37 -21.15 -6.22 -2.78
CA LEU A 37 -20.01 -6.27 -3.69
C LEU A 37 -18.73 -6.66 -2.95
N LEU A 38 -17.82 -7.27 -3.68
CA LEU A 38 -16.47 -7.60 -3.25
C LEU A 38 -15.50 -7.10 -4.31
N MET A 39 -14.43 -6.47 -3.88
CA MET A 39 -13.33 -6.05 -4.74
C MET A 39 -12.00 -6.34 -4.05
N GLY A 40 -11.04 -6.82 -4.80
CA GLY A 40 -9.66 -7.00 -4.38
C GLY A 40 -8.72 -6.37 -5.39
N ILE A 41 -7.74 -5.63 -4.91
CA ILE A 41 -6.73 -4.99 -5.71
C ILE A 41 -5.36 -5.32 -5.10
N LEU A 42 -4.45 -5.75 -5.94
CA LEU A 42 -3.03 -5.79 -5.68
C LEU A 42 -2.45 -4.60 -6.44
N ASP A 43 -2.31 -3.47 -5.75
CA ASP A 43 -1.86 -2.22 -6.37
C ASP A 43 -0.39 -2.34 -6.77
N GLN A 44 0.43 -2.92 -5.88
CA GLN A 44 1.85 -3.11 -6.13
C GLN A 44 2.28 -4.52 -5.70
N LEU A 45 2.96 -5.21 -6.59
CA LEU A 45 3.82 -6.34 -6.28
C LEU A 45 5.11 -6.14 -7.05
N GLU A 46 6.12 -5.62 -6.37
CA GLU A 46 7.32 -5.06 -6.96
C GLU A 46 8.59 -5.80 -6.55
N LEU A 47 9.46 -5.97 -7.50
CA LEU A 47 10.87 -6.17 -7.22
C LEU A 47 11.55 -4.79 -7.34
N ARG A 48 12.08 -4.31 -6.22
CA ARG A 48 12.84 -3.06 -6.11
C ARG A 48 14.32 -3.40 -6.08
N ASP A 49 15.10 -2.81 -6.96
CA ASP A 49 16.56 -3.03 -7.06
C ASP A 49 17.29 -1.75 -6.68
N ALA A 50 18.06 -1.83 -5.60
CA ALA A 50 18.89 -0.76 -5.10
C ALA A 50 20.29 -1.29 -4.84
N ALA A 51 21.30 -0.72 -5.48
CA ALA A 51 22.72 -0.96 -5.23
C ALA A 51 23.16 -2.44 -5.11
N GLY A 52 22.39 -3.38 -5.69
CA GLY A 52 22.75 -4.80 -5.75
C GLY A 52 21.98 -5.72 -4.80
N ASP A 53 21.10 -5.18 -3.97
CA ASP A 53 20.13 -5.95 -3.19
C ASP A 53 18.73 -5.78 -3.78
N SER A 54 18.03 -6.90 -3.97
CA SER A 54 16.66 -6.89 -4.50
C SER A 54 15.66 -7.11 -3.38
N ASN A 55 14.74 -6.17 -3.21
CA ASN A 55 13.65 -6.23 -2.26
C ASN A 55 12.35 -6.59 -2.96
N LEU A 56 11.46 -7.29 -2.28
CA LEU A 56 10.09 -7.55 -2.72
C LEU A 56 9.16 -6.68 -1.88
N SER A 57 8.46 -5.74 -2.52
CA SER A 57 7.43 -4.93 -1.89
C SER A 57 6.05 -5.35 -2.39
N TRP A 58 5.05 -5.26 -1.51
CA TRP A 58 3.65 -5.46 -1.87
C TRP A 58 2.77 -4.41 -1.22
N ASP A 59 1.78 -3.99 -1.97
CA ASP A 59 0.64 -3.21 -1.50
C ASP A 59 -0.63 -3.81 -2.10
N GLY A 60 -1.58 -4.12 -1.23
CA GLY A 60 -2.83 -4.73 -1.62
C GLY A 60 -3.98 -4.32 -0.73
N GLN A 61 -5.12 -4.14 -1.35
CA GLN A 61 -6.33 -3.74 -0.66
C GLN A 61 -7.55 -4.47 -1.20
N GLY A 62 -8.57 -4.51 -0.40
CA GLY A 62 -9.85 -5.07 -0.81
C GLY A 62 -10.96 -4.58 0.08
N TRP A 63 -12.17 -4.64 -0.44
CA TRP A 63 -13.34 -4.29 0.34
C TRP A 63 -14.52 -5.21 0.06
N PHE A 64 -15.35 -5.31 1.05
CA PHE A 64 -16.62 -6.03 0.98
C PHE A 64 -17.72 -5.14 1.56
N GLY A 65 -18.83 -5.05 0.87
CA GLY A 65 -19.95 -4.24 1.36
C GLY A 65 -20.89 -3.75 0.28
N LYS A 66 -21.51 -2.65 0.56
CA LYS A 66 -22.44 -1.92 -0.31
C LYS A 66 -21.81 -0.61 -0.75
N ASP A 67 -22.37 0.05 -1.76
CA ASP A 67 -21.81 1.28 -2.35
C ASP A 67 -21.45 2.35 -1.32
N LEU A 68 -22.28 2.53 -0.29
CA LEU A 68 -22.10 3.59 0.71
C LEU A 68 -21.46 3.14 2.02
N ARG A 69 -21.27 1.84 2.22
CA ARG A 69 -20.71 1.25 3.45
C ARG A 69 -19.92 0.00 3.14
N LYS A 70 -18.64 0.01 3.47
CA LYS A 70 -17.69 -1.06 3.14
C LYS A 70 -16.86 -1.45 4.35
N LEU A 71 -16.43 -2.68 4.38
CA LEU A 71 -15.34 -3.14 5.22
C LEU A 71 -14.10 -3.25 4.33
N TRP A 72 -13.08 -2.48 4.65
CA TRP A 72 -11.80 -2.49 3.95
C TRP A 72 -10.79 -3.33 4.69
N PHE A 73 -9.96 -3.97 3.90
CA PHE A 73 -8.76 -4.66 4.30
C PHE A 73 -7.62 -4.11 3.46
N LYS A 74 -6.57 -3.59 4.11
CA LYS A 74 -5.36 -3.10 3.44
C LYS A 74 -4.15 -3.82 4.02
N THR A 75 -3.18 -4.17 3.19
CA THR A 75 -1.93 -4.80 3.59
C THR A 75 -0.78 -4.29 2.76
N GLU A 76 0.28 -3.90 3.44
CA GLU A 76 1.50 -3.39 2.85
C GLU A 76 2.70 -4.05 3.51
N GLY A 77 3.81 -4.14 2.79
CA GLY A 77 5.03 -4.61 3.39
C GLY A 77 6.18 -4.81 2.42
N GLU A 78 7.36 -5.05 3.01
CA GLU A 78 8.59 -5.26 2.29
C GLU A 78 9.34 -6.48 2.81
N ARG A 79 10.05 -7.11 1.91
CA ARG A 79 10.95 -8.23 2.21
C ARG A 79 12.30 -7.99 1.58
N ALA A 80 13.32 -7.81 2.42
CA ALA A 80 14.71 -7.63 2.06
C ALA A 80 15.58 -8.73 2.63
N GLY A 81 16.64 -9.15 1.95
CA GLY A 81 17.60 -10.12 2.45
C GLY A 81 17.00 -11.48 2.86
N GLY A 82 15.82 -11.85 2.35
CA GLY A 82 15.14 -13.09 2.67
C GLY A 82 14.28 -13.04 3.95
N SER A 83 14.22 -11.92 4.66
CA SER A 83 13.35 -11.66 5.82
C SER A 83 12.34 -10.54 5.52
N THR A 84 11.20 -10.56 6.20
CA THR A 84 10.23 -9.48 6.14
C THR A 84 10.72 -8.34 7.04
N THR A 85 10.95 -7.18 6.44
CA THR A 85 11.41 -5.96 7.10
C THR A 85 10.25 -5.09 7.54
N GLU A 86 9.21 -5.00 6.69
CA GLU A 86 7.98 -4.28 6.95
C GLU A 86 6.77 -5.16 6.68
N ALA A 87 5.76 -5.07 7.51
CA ALA A 87 4.48 -5.74 7.31
C ALA A 87 3.39 -5.07 8.14
N GLU A 88 2.40 -4.56 7.45
CA GLU A 88 1.27 -3.84 7.98
C GLU A 88 -0.04 -4.48 7.56
N LEU A 89 -1.05 -4.36 8.42
CA LEU A 89 -2.41 -4.81 8.16
C LEU A 89 -3.41 -3.83 8.74
N GLN A 90 -4.39 -3.44 7.93
CA GLN A 90 -5.48 -2.56 8.35
C GLN A 90 -6.84 -3.22 8.14
N PHE A 91 -7.76 -3.01 9.09
CA PHE A 91 -9.18 -3.34 8.98
C PHE A 91 -9.99 -2.07 9.26
N LEU A 92 -10.72 -1.59 8.27
CA LEU A 92 -11.38 -0.31 8.33
C LEU A 92 -12.86 -0.47 7.95
N TYR A 93 -13.73 0.17 8.72
CA TYR A 93 -15.10 0.43 8.30
C TYR A 93 -15.14 1.75 7.55
N SER A 94 -15.68 1.73 6.34
CA SER A 94 -15.80 2.90 5.47
C SER A 94 -17.26 3.29 5.28
N LYS A 95 -17.49 4.59 5.25
CA LYS A 95 -18.80 5.19 4.95
C LYS A 95 -18.64 6.38 4.02
N ALA A 96 -19.38 6.41 2.93
CA ALA A 96 -19.44 7.57 2.05
C ALA A 96 -19.98 8.80 2.80
N ILE A 97 -19.20 9.89 2.80
CA ILE A 97 -19.55 11.18 3.44
C ILE A 97 -19.82 12.27 2.42
N ALA A 98 -19.29 12.11 1.19
CA ALA A 98 -19.52 13.00 0.07
C ALA A 98 -19.46 12.19 -1.24
N LYS A 99 -19.73 12.83 -2.38
CA LYS A 99 -19.82 12.19 -3.70
C LYS A 99 -18.61 11.35 -4.08
N TYR A 100 -17.41 11.78 -3.68
CA TYR A 100 -16.14 11.15 -4.02
C TYR A 100 -15.28 10.86 -2.78
N TRP A 101 -15.84 10.94 -1.57
CA TRP A 101 -15.09 10.82 -0.33
C TRP A 101 -15.74 9.84 0.63
N GLU A 102 -14.93 8.97 1.18
CA GLU A 102 -15.29 8.02 2.23
C GLU A 102 -14.52 8.34 3.51
N LEU A 103 -15.22 8.28 4.64
CA LEU A 103 -14.60 8.29 5.96
C LEU A 103 -14.30 6.85 6.35
N GLN A 104 -13.08 6.59 6.76
CA GLN A 104 -12.61 5.29 7.22
C GLN A 104 -12.26 5.33 8.70
N ILE A 105 -12.68 4.33 9.46
CA ILE A 105 -12.39 4.18 10.90
C ILE A 105 -12.09 2.71 11.17
N GLY A 106 -11.01 2.43 11.90
CA GLY A 106 -10.67 1.05 12.22
C GLY A 106 -9.38 0.89 13.00
N VAL A 107 -8.65 -0.16 12.68
CA VAL A 107 -7.40 -0.52 13.34
C VAL A 107 -6.33 -0.86 12.30
N ARG A 108 -5.10 -0.52 12.67
CA ARG A 108 -3.87 -0.91 11.96
C ARG A 108 -2.99 -1.69 12.93
N HIS A 109 -2.32 -2.71 12.43
CA HIS A 109 -1.30 -3.45 13.17
C HIS A 109 -0.06 -3.64 12.32
N ASP A 110 1.06 -3.13 12.84
CA ASP A 110 2.38 -3.29 12.24
C ASP A 110 3.05 -4.49 12.89
N PHE A 111 3.20 -5.56 12.13
CA PHE A 111 3.91 -6.78 12.56
C PHE A 111 5.43 -6.57 12.49
N LYS A 112 5.87 -5.71 11.58
CA LYS A 112 7.25 -5.33 11.33
C LYS A 112 7.33 -3.84 10.99
N PRO A 113 8.47 -3.18 11.36
CA PRO A 113 9.63 -3.68 12.12
C PRO A 113 9.26 -4.06 13.57
N SER A 114 10.19 -4.74 14.25
CA SER A 114 9.98 -5.10 15.66
C SER A 114 10.52 -3.99 16.57
N PRO A 115 9.83 -3.66 17.68
CA PRO A 115 8.63 -4.28 18.23
C PRO A 115 7.35 -3.91 17.45
N SER A 116 6.38 -4.85 17.38
CA SER A 116 5.08 -4.61 16.72
C SER A 116 4.32 -3.45 17.37
N ARG A 117 3.49 -2.78 16.59
CA ARG A 117 2.67 -1.63 17.04
C ARG A 117 1.21 -1.82 16.63
N SER A 118 0.30 -1.36 17.48
CA SER A 118 -1.14 -1.32 17.17
C SER A 118 -1.66 0.10 17.24
N TRP A 119 -2.53 0.44 16.31
CA TRP A 119 -3.06 1.79 16.14
C TRP A 119 -4.57 1.76 15.94
N ALA A 120 -5.27 2.72 16.50
CA ALA A 120 -6.58 3.11 16.01
C ALA A 120 -6.35 3.99 14.78
N ALA A 121 -7.14 3.77 13.73
CA ALA A 121 -7.04 4.50 12.46
C ALA A 121 -8.32 5.30 12.21
N ILE A 122 -8.18 6.53 11.77
CA ILE A 122 -9.25 7.35 11.22
C ILE A 122 -8.71 8.08 10.00
N GLY A 123 -9.42 8.00 8.88
CA GLY A 123 -8.96 8.59 7.63
C GLY A 123 -10.09 8.98 6.70
N ILE A 124 -9.72 9.65 5.63
CA ILE A 124 -10.59 9.95 4.50
C ILE A 124 -9.89 9.46 3.23
N GLN A 125 -10.62 8.73 2.40
CA GLN A 125 -10.16 8.27 1.10
C GLN A 125 -11.10 8.78 0.03
N GLY A 126 -10.56 9.17 -1.12
CA GLY A 126 -11.40 9.59 -2.21
C GLY A 126 -10.67 10.22 -3.38
N LEU A 127 -11.46 10.83 -4.25
CA LEU A 127 -10.99 11.47 -5.46
C LEU A 127 -10.98 12.99 -5.28
N ALA A 128 -9.79 13.55 -5.16
CA ALA A 128 -9.56 14.98 -5.08
C ALA A 128 -9.76 15.66 -6.45
N PRO A 129 -9.84 17.01 -6.52
CA PRO A 129 -9.91 17.74 -7.79
C PRO A 129 -8.81 17.29 -8.75
N TYR A 130 -9.15 17.27 -10.05
CA TYR A 130 -8.30 16.78 -11.14
C TYR A 130 -8.05 15.26 -11.12
N PHE A 131 -8.87 14.48 -10.39
CA PHE A 131 -8.82 13.01 -10.32
C PHE A 131 -7.59 12.44 -9.61
N PHE A 132 -7.02 13.17 -8.65
CA PHE A 132 -6.04 12.59 -7.75
C PHE A 132 -6.72 11.63 -6.78
N GLU A 133 -6.35 10.37 -6.81
CA GLU A 133 -6.71 9.42 -5.76
C GLU A 133 -5.93 9.80 -4.50
N THR A 134 -6.61 10.02 -3.40
CA THR A 134 -5.99 10.59 -2.19
C THR A 134 -6.50 9.84 -0.97
N ASP A 135 -5.56 9.43 -0.12
CA ASP A 135 -5.81 8.85 1.20
C ASP A 135 -5.09 9.70 2.26
N ILE A 136 -5.80 10.05 3.31
CA ILE A 136 -5.27 10.78 4.47
C ILE A 136 -5.68 10.02 5.71
N ALA A 137 -4.71 9.43 6.42
CA ALA A 137 -4.95 8.61 7.58
C ALA A 137 -4.20 9.10 8.82
N LEU A 138 -4.91 9.32 9.90
CA LEU A 138 -4.39 9.59 11.24
C LEU A 138 -4.42 8.30 12.05
N PHE A 139 -3.30 7.96 12.65
CA PHE A 139 -3.13 6.81 13.51
C PHE A 139 -2.85 7.22 14.93
N ILE A 140 -3.52 6.58 15.89
CA ILE A 140 -3.35 6.80 17.33
C ILE A 140 -2.98 5.46 17.95
N GLY A 141 -1.73 5.35 18.38
CA GLY A 141 -1.14 4.13 18.91
C GLY A 141 -1.09 4.10 20.44
N GLU A 142 -0.53 3.01 20.93
CA GLU A 142 -0.27 2.83 22.34
C GLU A 142 0.68 3.92 22.87
N SER A 143 0.56 4.25 24.16
CA SER A 143 1.36 5.28 24.83
C SER A 143 1.20 6.70 24.26
N GLY A 144 0.10 6.96 23.55
CA GLY A 144 -0.19 8.28 22.97
C GLY A 144 0.62 8.59 21.71
N ARG A 145 1.22 7.59 21.08
CA ARG A 145 1.87 7.77 19.78
C ARG A 145 0.84 8.19 18.74
N THR A 146 1.24 9.08 17.86
CA THR A 146 0.42 9.52 16.75
C THR A 146 1.22 9.48 15.45
N ALA A 147 0.57 9.13 14.34
CA ALA A 147 1.15 9.20 13.00
C ALA A 147 0.11 9.73 12.02
N LEU A 148 0.56 10.44 11.01
CA LEU A 148 -0.24 10.92 9.89
C LEU A 148 0.42 10.45 8.61
N ARG A 149 -0.35 9.75 7.74
CA ARG A 149 0.06 9.34 6.40
C ARG A 149 -0.78 10.09 5.39
N LEU A 150 -0.14 10.61 4.37
CA LEU A 150 -0.76 11.27 3.22
C LEU A 150 -0.30 10.54 1.97
N GLU A 151 -1.23 10.00 1.22
CA GLU A 151 -0.97 9.32 -0.05
C GLU A 151 -1.72 10.01 -1.17
N SER A 152 -1.11 10.11 -2.34
CA SER A 152 -1.80 10.60 -3.53
C SER A 152 -1.21 9.97 -4.78
N GLU A 153 -2.09 9.47 -5.64
CA GLU A 153 -1.76 8.88 -6.93
C GLU A 153 -2.54 9.58 -8.04
N TYR A 154 -1.96 9.61 -9.23
CA TYR A 154 -2.63 10.12 -10.43
C TYR A 154 -2.38 9.21 -11.64
N GLU A 155 -3.43 8.89 -12.40
CA GLU A 155 -3.31 8.10 -13.62
C GLU A 155 -3.29 8.98 -14.87
N LEU A 156 -2.14 9.04 -15.56
CA LEU A 156 -1.96 9.70 -16.84
C LEU A 156 -2.08 8.69 -17.98
N LEU A 157 -3.20 8.68 -18.68
CA LEU A 157 -3.41 7.82 -19.84
C LEU A 157 -2.63 8.35 -21.04
N LEU A 158 -1.42 7.83 -21.29
CA LEU A 158 -0.64 8.15 -22.48
C LEU A 158 -1.27 7.53 -23.73
N THR A 159 -1.86 6.34 -23.57
CA THR A 159 -2.71 5.66 -24.56
C THR A 159 -3.84 4.96 -23.80
N GLN A 160 -4.71 4.24 -24.52
CA GLN A 160 -5.77 3.44 -23.88
C GLN A 160 -5.25 2.27 -23.02
N ARG A 161 -3.97 1.91 -23.12
CA ARG A 161 -3.34 0.78 -22.41
C ARG A 161 -2.03 1.13 -21.72
N LEU A 162 -1.43 2.25 -22.09
CA LEU A 162 -0.17 2.71 -21.50
C LEU A 162 -0.48 3.87 -20.57
N ILE A 163 -0.26 3.66 -19.29
CA ILE A 163 -0.63 4.58 -18.22
C ILE A 163 0.64 4.93 -17.45
N LEU A 164 0.88 6.20 -17.25
CA LEU A 164 1.93 6.71 -16.38
C LEU A 164 1.30 7.10 -15.05
N THR A 165 1.80 6.53 -13.98
CA THR A 165 1.27 6.68 -12.63
C THR A 165 2.33 7.30 -11.72
N PRO A 166 2.35 8.63 -11.52
CA PRO A 166 3.05 9.25 -10.41
C PRO A 166 2.27 9.05 -9.11
N ASP A 167 2.97 8.76 -8.05
CA ASP A 167 2.46 8.64 -6.69
C ASP A 167 3.40 9.31 -5.69
N ILE A 168 2.84 9.69 -4.56
CA ILE A 168 3.57 10.26 -3.43
C ILE A 168 2.96 9.76 -2.13
N GLU A 169 3.82 9.40 -1.20
CA GLU A 169 3.49 9.12 0.18
C GLU A 169 4.33 10.00 1.12
N VAL A 170 3.71 10.50 2.19
CA VAL A 170 4.38 11.35 3.19
C VAL A 170 3.95 10.91 4.58
N ASN A 171 4.94 10.60 5.42
CA ASN A 171 4.73 10.13 6.79
C ASN A 171 5.18 11.16 7.81
N PHE A 172 4.33 11.41 8.81
CA PHE A 172 4.61 12.25 9.96
C PHE A 172 4.37 11.46 11.25
N TYR A 173 5.25 11.61 12.22
CA TYR A 173 5.09 11.04 13.55
C TYR A 173 5.04 12.13 14.62
N GLY A 174 4.17 11.97 15.61
CA GLY A 174 4.00 12.97 16.69
C GLY A 174 5.08 12.91 17.74
N GLN A 175 5.85 11.83 17.83
CA GLN A 175 6.94 11.65 18.78
C GLN A 175 7.99 10.67 18.24
N ASP A 176 9.19 10.73 18.80
CA ASP A 176 10.27 9.81 18.47
C ASP A 176 9.94 8.39 18.96
N ASP A 177 10.20 7.39 18.12
CA ASP A 177 10.22 5.97 18.47
C ASP A 177 11.61 5.39 18.12
N THR A 178 12.52 5.48 19.10
CA THR A 178 13.92 5.07 18.92
C THR A 178 14.07 3.57 18.69
N ASP A 179 13.09 2.75 19.13
CA ASP A 179 13.11 1.31 18.91
C ASP A 179 12.89 0.97 17.42
N LEU A 180 12.19 1.84 16.69
CA LEU A 180 11.90 1.70 15.27
C LEU A 180 12.74 2.63 14.39
N GLY A 181 13.56 3.50 14.98
CA GLY A 181 14.33 4.50 14.24
C GLY A 181 13.48 5.62 13.64
N LEU A 182 12.27 5.85 14.17
CA LEU A 182 11.35 6.87 13.69
C LEU A 182 11.47 8.16 14.51
N GLY A 183 11.64 9.27 13.82
CA GLY A 183 11.73 10.60 14.41
C GLY A 183 10.41 11.36 14.34
N SER A 184 10.20 12.26 15.29
CA SER A 184 9.04 13.15 15.33
C SER A 184 9.07 14.21 14.23
N GLY A 185 7.89 14.61 13.77
CA GLY A 185 7.70 15.53 12.65
C GLY A 185 7.60 14.80 11.31
N LEU A 186 8.06 15.42 10.23
CA LEU A 186 8.21 14.76 8.92
C LEU A 186 9.29 13.70 9.03
N SER A 187 8.89 12.43 8.85
CA SER A 187 9.79 11.27 8.92
C SER A 187 10.41 10.97 7.59
N ASP A 188 9.55 10.76 6.61
CA ASP A 188 9.94 10.36 5.27
C ASP A 188 8.93 10.81 4.23
N PHE A 189 9.38 10.86 3.01
CA PHE A 189 8.49 10.79 1.86
C PHE A 189 9.02 9.81 0.81
N GLU A 190 8.10 9.22 0.10
CA GLU A 190 8.32 8.35 -1.04
C GLU A 190 7.64 8.95 -2.27
N VAL A 191 8.34 8.93 -3.41
CA VAL A 191 7.80 9.36 -4.71
C VAL A 191 8.05 8.25 -5.71
N GLY A 192 6.98 7.75 -6.29
CA GLY A 192 7.01 6.75 -7.33
C GLY A 192 6.65 7.32 -8.70
N LEU A 193 7.18 6.72 -9.74
CA LEU A 193 6.75 6.94 -11.11
C LEU A 193 6.75 5.59 -11.83
N ARG A 194 5.57 5.12 -12.17
CA ARG A 194 5.35 3.80 -12.77
C ARG A 194 4.77 3.91 -14.16
N LEU A 195 5.34 3.21 -15.13
CA LEU A 195 4.82 3.09 -16.49
C LEU A 195 4.18 1.72 -16.64
N ARG A 196 2.86 1.69 -16.59
CA ARG A 196 2.02 0.50 -16.60
C ARG A 196 1.49 0.22 -18.00
N TYR A 197 1.51 -1.05 -18.41
CA TYR A 197 0.89 -1.51 -19.65
C TYR A 197 -0.24 -2.51 -19.38
N GLU A 198 -1.47 -2.14 -19.66
CA GLU A 198 -2.65 -3.00 -19.50
C GLU A 198 -2.70 -4.06 -20.62
N ILE A 199 -2.23 -5.28 -20.31
CA ILE A 199 -2.45 -6.45 -21.18
C ILE A 199 -3.94 -6.77 -21.19
N ARG A 200 -4.53 -6.79 -20.00
CA ARG A 200 -5.97 -6.74 -19.72
C ARG A 200 -6.19 -5.66 -18.67
N ARG A 201 -7.40 -5.18 -18.51
CA ARG A 201 -7.71 -4.18 -17.49
C ARG A 201 -7.38 -4.68 -16.08
N GLU A 202 -7.65 -5.99 -15.85
CA GLU A 202 -7.43 -6.67 -14.58
C GLU A 202 -5.97 -7.06 -14.33
N PHE A 203 -5.08 -6.92 -15.33
CA PHE A 203 -3.68 -7.34 -15.22
C PHE A 203 -2.75 -6.42 -16.02
N ALA A 204 -1.88 -5.74 -15.32
CA ALA A 204 -0.97 -4.77 -15.89
C ALA A 204 0.44 -4.87 -15.28
N PRO A 205 1.43 -5.42 -15.99
CA PRO A 205 2.82 -5.27 -15.63
C PRO A 205 3.28 -3.83 -15.82
N TYR A 206 4.29 -3.43 -15.04
CA TYR A 206 4.89 -2.11 -15.12
C TYR A 206 6.39 -2.12 -14.80
N ILE A 207 7.02 -1.03 -15.20
CA ILE A 207 8.38 -0.67 -14.80
C ILE A 207 8.33 0.75 -14.23
N GLY A 208 9.26 1.08 -13.35
CA GLY A 208 9.25 2.41 -12.75
C GLY A 208 10.51 2.73 -11.98
N VAL A 209 10.42 3.85 -11.29
CA VAL A 209 11.42 4.30 -10.33
C VAL A 209 10.71 4.68 -9.05
N ASN A 210 11.34 4.40 -7.94
CA ASN A 210 10.91 4.79 -6.62
C ASN A 210 12.02 5.58 -5.95
N TRP A 211 11.69 6.65 -5.24
CA TRP A 211 12.64 7.46 -4.52
C TRP A 211 12.12 7.78 -3.13
N THR A 212 12.87 7.31 -2.13
CA THR A 212 12.59 7.53 -0.72
C THR A 212 13.59 8.52 -0.12
N LYS A 213 13.13 9.38 0.77
CA LYS A 213 13.98 10.30 1.52
C LYS A 213 13.52 10.43 2.96
N LEU A 214 14.46 10.27 3.87
CA LEU A 214 14.27 10.42 5.30
C LEU A 214 14.60 11.86 5.76
N PHE A 215 13.90 12.34 6.79
CA PHE A 215 14.04 13.69 7.34
C PHE A 215 14.19 13.68 8.86
N GLY A 216 14.58 14.83 9.40
CA GLY A 216 14.63 15.08 10.83
C GLY A 216 15.39 14.01 11.62
N ASN A 217 14.85 13.65 12.76
CA ASN A 217 15.44 12.64 13.63
C ASN A 217 15.45 11.25 13.00
N THR A 218 14.51 10.91 12.10
CA THR A 218 14.53 9.66 11.34
C THR A 218 15.82 9.55 10.52
N ALA A 219 16.17 10.63 9.80
CA ALA A 219 17.42 10.66 9.05
C ALA A 219 18.66 10.60 9.94
N ASP A 220 18.59 11.16 11.17
CA ASP A 220 19.70 11.07 12.11
C ASP A 220 19.86 9.64 12.64
N PHE A 221 18.78 8.93 12.95
CA PHE A 221 18.83 7.54 13.36
C PHE A 221 19.39 6.63 12.26
N ALA A 222 18.96 6.83 10.99
CA ALA A 222 19.50 6.10 9.83
C ALA A 222 21.01 6.32 9.69
N ARG A 223 21.49 7.57 9.77
CA ARG A 223 22.92 7.87 9.73
C ARG A 223 23.71 7.20 10.85
N PHE A 224 23.14 7.16 12.06
CA PHE A 224 23.75 6.46 13.20
C PHE A 224 23.83 4.95 12.98
N ALA A 225 22.85 4.36 12.29
CA ALA A 225 22.85 2.96 11.89
C ALA A 225 23.80 2.68 10.68
N GLY A 226 24.30 3.72 10.02
CA GLY A 226 25.12 3.60 8.80
C GLY A 226 24.31 3.37 7.53
N GLU A 227 23.03 3.74 7.58
CA GLU A 227 22.09 3.63 6.47
C GLU A 227 22.00 4.94 5.68
N ASP A 228 21.64 4.84 4.42
CA ASP A 228 21.43 5.99 3.55
C ASP A 228 20.11 6.69 3.90
N THR A 229 20.12 8.03 3.83
CA THR A 229 18.91 8.85 4.09
C THR A 229 18.14 9.19 2.82
N SER A 230 18.60 8.75 1.68
CA SER A 230 17.94 8.96 0.39
C SER A 230 18.34 7.83 -0.56
N GLU A 231 17.35 7.16 -1.11
CA GLU A 231 17.54 6.02 -1.98
C GLU A 231 16.67 6.13 -3.22
N ALA A 232 17.22 5.80 -4.38
CA ALA A 232 16.47 5.66 -5.62
C ALA A 232 16.57 4.23 -6.12
N GLN A 233 15.44 3.62 -6.40
CA GLN A 233 15.30 2.23 -6.77
C GLN A 233 14.66 2.10 -8.14
N LEU A 234 15.11 1.16 -8.96
CA LEU A 234 14.40 0.71 -10.14
C LEU A 234 13.37 -0.33 -9.71
N VAL A 235 12.16 -0.24 -10.23
CA VAL A 235 11.08 -1.17 -9.90
C VAL A 235 10.55 -1.88 -11.13
N ILE A 236 10.26 -3.17 -10.97
CA ILE A 236 9.52 -3.98 -11.93
C ILE A 236 8.42 -4.67 -11.14
N GLY A 237 7.19 -4.51 -11.59
CA GLY A 237 6.06 -5.03 -10.84
C GLY A 237 4.85 -5.35 -11.68
N LEU A 238 3.80 -5.74 -10.99
CA LEU A 238 2.49 -5.97 -11.58
C LEU A 238 1.40 -5.39 -10.68
N ARG A 239 0.34 -4.89 -11.33
CA ARG A 239 -0.94 -4.54 -10.73
C ARG A 239 -2.00 -5.52 -11.21
N ALA A 240 -2.86 -5.95 -10.28
CA ALA A 240 -3.98 -6.82 -10.62
C ALA A 240 -5.20 -6.47 -9.77
N TRP A 241 -6.42 -6.63 -10.34
CA TRP A 241 -7.66 -6.46 -9.58
C TRP A 241 -8.73 -7.48 -10.03
N PHE A 242 -9.68 -7.79 -9.18
CA PHE A 242 -10.77 -8.75 -9.41
C PHE A 242 -11.99 -8.48 -8.52
#